data_bcfe040102ab90b5e8f614f35f3e0ca5
#
_entry.id   bcfe040102ab90b5e8f614f35f3e0ca5
#
_cell.length_a   1.000
_cell.length_b   1.000
_cell.length_c   1.000
_cell.angle_alpha   90.00
_cell.angle_beta   90.00
_cell.angle_gamma   90.00
#
_symmetry.space_group_name_H-M   'P 1'
#
loop_
_entity.id
_entity.type
_entity.pdbx_description
1 polymer ?
#
loop_
_entity_poly.entity_id
_entity_poly.type
_entity_poly.pdbx_seq_one_letter_code
_entity_poly.pdbx_strand_id
1 'polypeptide(L)'
;MNILIVDDSKAMRMIVRRTLRQAGYEVDSVREACNGAEGLSAVQEEAPDLILCDWNMPEMSGIDFLASLRSSGFQTKFGFITSESTGEMRDKALEAGALFLISKPFTADNFQEHLDPILGSS
;
A
#
# COMPACT_ATOMS: atom_id res chain seq x y z
N MET A 1 -8.73 -5.00 11.48
CA MET A 1 -8.15 -3.98 10.59
C MET A 1 -8.10 -4.50 9.16
N ASN A 2 -8.60 -3.73 8.23
CA ASN A 2 -8.71 -4.13 6.83
C ASN A 2 -7.58 -3.48 6.02
N ILE A 3 -6.68 -4.30 5.50
CA ILE A 3 -5.55 -3.82 4.69
C ILE A 3 -5.69 -4.38 3.28
N LEU A 4 -5.51 -3.54 2.28
CA LEU A 4 -5.51 -3.95 0.88
C LEU A 4 -4.08 -3.87 0.34
N ILE A 5 -3.59 -4.99 -0.20
CA ILE A 5 -2.28 -5.06 -0.82
C ILE A 5 -2.48 -5.08 -2.34
N VAL A 6 -1.89 -4.12 -3.04
CA VAL A 6 -1.99 -4.01 -4.50
C VAL A 6 -0.61 -4.16 -5.11
N ASP A 7 -0.39 -5.26 -5.82
CA ASP A 7 0.89 -5.57 -6.44
C ASP A 7 0.63 -6.63 -7.51
N ASP A 8 1.24 -6.50 -8.68
CA ASP A 8 1.05 -7.45 -9.77
C ASP A 8 1.76 -8.78 -9.51
N SER A 9 2.67 -8.84 -8.55
CA SER A 9 3.40 -10.05 -8.18
C SER A 9 2.72 -10.76 -7.01
N LYS A 10 2.20 -11.94 -7.26
CA LYS A 10 1.61 -12.77 -6.20
C LYS A 10 2.64 -13.09 -5.11
N ALA A 11 3.89 -13.38 -5.52
CA ALA A 11 4.97 -13.66 -4.56
C ALA A 11 5.21 -12.46 -3.66
N MET A 12 5.22 -11.27 -4.21
CA MET A 12 5.42 -10.06 -3.42
C MET A 12 4.25 -9.82 -2.45
N ARG A 13 3.01 -10.04 -2.89
CA ARG A 13 1.85 -9.92 -2.00
C ARG A 13 1.98 -10.86 -0.80
N MET A 14 2.47 -12.08 -1.03
CA MET A 14 2.70 -13.04 0.05
C MET A 14 3.78 -12.57 1.01
N ILE A 15 4.85 -11.98 0.48
CA ILE A 15 5.95 -11.43 1.30
C ILE A 15 5.45 -10.26 2.15
N VAL A 16 4.65 -9.37 1.57
CA VAL A 16 4.07 -8.23 2.30
C VAL A 16 3.18 -8.73 3.43
N ARG A 17 2.30 -9.70 3.13
CA ARG A 17 1.43 -10.28 4.15
C ARG A 17 2.22 -10.92 5.29
N ARG A 18 3.28 -11.66 4.96
CA ARG A 18 4.15 -12.28 5.97
C ARG A 18 4.83 -11.23 6.83
N THR A 19 5.33 -10.17 6.18
CA THR A 19 6.03 -9.09 6.90
C THR A 19 5.09 -8.35 7.85
N LEU A 20 3.84 -8.13 7.43
CA LEU A 20 2.82 -7.54 8.32
C LEU A 20 2.60 -8.41 9.55
N ARG A 21 2.50 -9.72 9.36
CA ARG A 21 2.33 -10.66 10.48
C ARG A 21 3.53 -10.63 11.41
N GLN A 22 4.74 -10.62 10.87
CA GLN A 22 5.97 -10.54 11.64
C GLN A 22 6.06 -9.23 12.42
N ALA A 23 5.50 -8.16 11.87
CA ALA A 23 5.47 -6.85 12.52
C ALA A 23 4.39 -6.74 13.60
N GLY A 24 3.57 -7.78 13.75
CA GLY A 24 2.56 -7.82 14.81
C GLY A 24 1.16 -7.39 14.39
N TYR A 25 0.93 -7.18 13.09
CA TYR A 25 -0.39 -6.80 12.59
C TYR A 25 -1.22 -8.03 12.24
N GLU A 26 -2.53 -7.96 12.49
CA GLU A 26 -3.44 -9.02 12.10
C GLU A 26 -3.62 -9.01 10.59
N VAL A 27 -3.58 -10.20 9.98
CA VAL A 27 -3.69 -10.34 8.53
C VAL A 27 -4.95 -11.08 8.08
N ASP A 28 -5.87 -11.33 9.01
CA ASP A 28 -7.11 -12.05 8.71
C ASP A 28 -8.02 -11.26 7.76
N SER A 29 -7.97 -9.94 7.83
CA SER A 29 -8.76 -9.06 6.98
C SER A 29 -7.95 -8.45 5.85
N VAL A 30 -6.82 -9.07 5.49
CA VAL A 30 -6.00 -8.59 4.38
C VAL A 30 -6.58 -9.08 3.07
N ARG A 31 -6.83 -8.14 2.16
CA ARG A 31 -7.28 -8.43 0.80
C ARG A 31 -6.16 -8.12 -0.17
N GLU A 32 -6.23 -8.68 -1.38
CA GLU A 32 -5.19 -8.50 -2.39
C GLU A 32 -5.82 -8.14 -3.73
N ALA A 33 -5.09 -7.32 -4.49
CA ALA A 33 -5.43 -6.97 -5.86
C ALA A 33 -4.16 -7.02 -6.70
N CYS A 34 -4.27 -7.41 -7.96
CA CYS A 34 -3.09 -7.57 -8.81
C CYS A 34 -2.85 -6.38 -9.75
N ASN A 35 -3.74 -5.40 -9.74
CA ASN A 35 -3.57 -4.17 -10.53
C ASN A 35 -4.45 -3.05 -9.99
N GLY A 36 -4.32 -1.86 -10.58
CA GLY A 36 -5.07 -0.70 -10.13
C GLY A 36 -6.57 -0.83 -10.32
N ALA A 37 -7.01 -1.47 -11.40
CA ALA A 37 -8.45 -1.66 -11.66
C ALA A 37 -9.09 -2.55 -10.60
N GLU A 38 -8.43 -3.67 -10.26
CA GLU A 38 -8.89 -4.54 -9.19
C GLU A 38 -8.84 -3.84 -7.84
N GLY A 39 -7.79 -3.04 -7.62
CA GLY A 39 -7.65 -2.25 -6.40
C GLY A 39 -8.79 -1.27 -6.23
N LEU A 40 -9.16 -0.58 -7.29
CA LEU A 40 -10.27 0.37 -7.25
C LEU A 40 -11.59 -0.33 -6.95
N SER A 41 -11.84 -1.48 -7.59
CA SER A 41 -13.04 -2.29 -7.32
C SER A 41 -13.08 -2.74 -5.87
N ALA A 42 -11.95 -3.17 -5.33
CA ALA A 42 -11.86 -3.62 -3.94
C ALA A 42 -12.19 -2.49 -2.96
N VAL A 43 -11.69 -1.28 -3.22
CA VAL A 43 -11.97 -0.10 -2.39
C VAL A 43 -13.45 0.27 -2.47
N GLN A 44 -14.04 0.18 -3.66
CA GLN A 44 -15.47 0.48 -3.85
C GLN A 44 -16.38 -0.51 -3.12
N GLU A 45 -15.98 -1.78 -3.06
CA GLU A 45 -16.72 -2.79 -2.31
C GLU A 45 -16.69 -2.51 -0.80
N GLU A 46 -15.49 -2.26 -0.30
CA GLU A 46 -15.25 -1.99 1.11
C GLU A 46 -13.96 -1.20 1.23
N ALA A 47 -14.04 0.03 1.71
CA ALA A 47 -12.87 0.87 1.87
C ALA A 47 -11.96 0.28 2.96
N PRO A 48 -10.68 0.00 2.65
CA PRO A 48 -9.76 -0.51 3.64
C PRO A 48 -9.27 0.59 4.59
N ASP A 49 -8.71 0.18 5.71
CA ASP A 49 -8.07 1.11 6.64
C ASP A 49 -6.73 1.61 6.09
N LEU A 50 -6.08 0.78 5.28
CA LEU A 50 -4.78 1.11 4.68
C LEU A 50 -4.60 0.36 3.37
N ILE A 51 -4.03 1.05 2.38
CA ILE A 51 -3.63 0.43 1.13
C ILE A 51 -2.10 0.43 1.06
N LEU A 52 -1.53 -0.74 0.77
CA LEU A 52 -0.10 -0.91 0.50
C LEU A 52 0.04 -1.25 -0.98
N CYS A 53 0.67 -0.40 -1.74
CA CYS A 53 0.67 -0.49 -3.20
C CYS A 53 2.08 -0.40 -3.78
N ASP A 54 2.37 -1.27 -4.75
CA ASP A 54 3.59 -1.16 -5.54
C ASP A 54 3.46 0.05 -6.47
N TRP A 55 4.59 0.68 -6.77
CA TRP A 55 4.62 1.82 -7.69
C TRP A 55 4.53 1.36 -9.14
N ASN A 56 5.35 0.37 -9.50
CA ASN A 56 5.45 -0.12 -10.87
C ASN A 56 4.52 -1.29 -11.13
N MET A 57 3.39 -1.02 -11.78
CA MET A 57 2.42 -2.04 -12.16
C MET A 57 2.05 -1.87 -13.63
N PRO A 58 1.72 -2.96 -14.33
CA PRO A 58 1.29 -2.85 -15.73
C PRO A 58 -0.03 -2.07 -15.85
N GLU A 59 -0.20 -1.39 -16.96
CA GLU A 59 -1.39 -0.62 -17.32
C GLU A 59 -1.61 0.64 -16.51
N MET A 60 -1.57 0.56 -15.18
CA MET A 60 -1.78 1.71 -14.30
C MET A 60 -0.74 1.65 -13.18
N SER A 61 0.13 2.66 -13.11
CA SER A 61 1.11 2.74 -12.04
C SER A 61 0.45 2.98 -10.69
N GLY A 62 1.19 2.73 -9.60
CA GLY A 62 0.66 2.98 -8.26
C GLY A 62 0.29 4.44 -8.03
N ILE A 63 1.06 5.38 -8.60
CA ILE A 63 0.76 6.80 -8.45
C ILE A 63 -0.52 7.18 -9.20
N ASP A 64 -0.77 6.58 -10.36
CA ASP A 64 -2.00 6.80 -11.11
C ASP A 64 -3.20 6.21 -10.39
N PHE A 65 -3.02 5.04 -9.78
CA PHE A 65 -4.05 4.42 -8.96
C PHE A 65 -4.43 5.33 -7.79
N LEU A 66 -3.45 5.86 -7.09
CA LEU A 66 -3.68 6.79 -5.97
C LEU A 66 -4.44 8.03 -6.46
N ALA A 67 -4.04 8.61 -7.59
CA ALA A 67 -4.74 9.76 -8.17
C ALA A 67 -6.19 9.43 -8.49
N SER A 68 -6.45 8.24 -9.03
CA SER A 68 -7.81 7.78 -9.34
C SER A 68 -8.67 7.66 -8.09
N LEU A 69 -8.08 7.12 -7.00
CA LEU A 69 -8.79 7.01 -5.72
C LEU A 69 -9.19 8.38 -5.20
N ARG A 70 -8.27 9.33 -5.20
CA ARG A 70 -8.53 10.68 -4.70
C ARG A 70 -9.57 11.40 -5.56
N SER A 71 -9.51 11.23 -6.88
CA SER A 71 -10.50 11.79 -7.81
C SER A 71 -11.89 11.21 -7.60
N SER A 72 -11.96 9.97 -7.14
CA SER A 72 -13.23 9.29 -6.85
C SER A 72 -13.76 9.58 -5.46
N GLY A 73 -13.06 10.41 -4.68
CA GLY A 73 -13.51 10.82 -3.35
C GLY A 73 -13.05 9.95 -2.20
N PHE A 74 -12.21 8.94 -2.46
CA PHE A 74 -11.70 8.07 -1.41
C PHE A 74 -10.48 8.70 -0.75
N GLN A 75 -10.50 8.85 0.56
CA GLN A 75 -9.42 9.41 1.35
C GLN A 75 -8.72 8.33 2.20
N THR A 76 -8.70 7.13 1.70
CA THR A 76 -8.10 5.98 2.37
C THR A 76 -6.60 6.20 2.60
N LYS A 77 -6.11 5.77 3.75
CA LYS A 77 -4.67 5.82 4.04
C LYS A 77 -3.93 4.96 3.03
N PHE A 78 -2.83 5.48 2.49
CA PHE A 78 -2.12 4.88 1.37
C PHE A 78 -0.62 4.97 1.58
N GLY A 79 0.09 3.87 1.35
CA GLY A 79 1.54 3.85 1.37
C GLY A 79 2.08 3.05 0.20
N PHE A 80 3.25 3.45 -0.30
CA PHE A 80 3.91 2.75 -1.39
C PHE A 80 4.96 1.78 -0.88
N ILE A 81 5.11 0.66 -1.59
CA ILE A 81 6.20 -0.30 -1.38
C ILE A 81 6.84 -0.48 -2.76
N THR A 82 8.08 -0.07 -2.93
CA THR A 82 8.70 -0.03 -4.26
C THR A 82 10.17 -0.43 -4.21
N SER A 83 10.67 -0.99 -5.32
CA SER A 83 12.08 -1.33 -5.46
C SER A 83 12.95 -0.10 -5.74
N GLU A 84 12.34 1.01 -6.12
CA GLU A 84 13.03 2.27 -6.36
C GLU A 84 12.51 3.32 -5.39
N SER A 85 13.44 4.06 -4.75
CA SER A 85 13.03 5.16 -3.89
C SER A 85 14.01 6.31 -4.06
N THR A 86 13.63 7.24 -4.92
CA THR A 86 14.37 8.49 -5.10
C THR A 86 13.64 9.59 -4.32
N GLY A 87 14.34 10.68 -4.04
CA GLY A 87 13.72 11.85 -3.42
C GLY A 87 12.55 12.38 -4.23
N GLU A 88 12.68 12.35 -5.57
CA GLU A 88 11.63 12.79 -6.47
C GLU A 88 10.38 11.92 -6.35
N MET A 89 10.55 10.60 -6.30
CA MET A 89 9.43 9.67 -6.13
C MET A 89 8.75 9.88 -4.79
N ARG A 90 9.52 10.07 -3.73
CA ARG A 90 8.97 10.33 -2.40
C ARG A 90 8.13 11.60 -2.39
N ASP A 91 8.64 12.66 -3.01
CA ASP A 91 7.92 13.93 -3.09
C ASP A 91 6.62 13.77 -3.86
N LYS A 92 6.63 13.06 -4.99
CA LYS A 92 5.43 12.78 -5.78
C LYS A 92 4.40 11.99 -4.98
N ALA A 93 4.86 11.00 -4.22
CA ALA A 93 3.98 10.19 -3.39
C ALA A 93 3.27 11.04 -2.34
N LEU A 94 4.02 11.86 -1.63
CA LEU A 94 3.47 12.72 -0.59
C LEU A 94 2.51 13.76 -1.17
N GLU A 95 2.85 14.35 -2.31
CA GLU A 95 1.98 15.33 -2.99
C GLU A 95 0.66 14.70 -3.42
N ALA A 96 0.68 13.43 -3.82
CA ALA A 96 -0.52 12.70 -4.23
C ALA A 96 -1.37 12.24 -3.05
N GLY A 97 -0.85 12.35 -1.83
CA GLY A 97 -1.58 11.99 -0.63
C GLY A 97 -1.16 10.68 0.03
N ALA A 98 -0.06 10.07 -0.42
CA ALA A 98 0.49 8.90 0.25
C ALA A 98 1.15 9.32 1.56
N LEU A 99 1.10 8.43 2.55
CA LEU A 99 1.65 8.72 3.88
C LEU A 99 3.11 8.32 4.01
N PHE A 100 3.56 7.37 3.19
CA PHE A 100 4.94 6.89 3.24
C PHE A 100 5.34 6.16 1.96
N LEU A 101 6.63 5.89 1.86
CA LEU A 101 7.19 5.08 0.79
C LEU A 101 8.24 4.16 1.42
N ILE A 102 8.04 2.86 1.32
CA ILE A 102 8.96 1.85 1.84
C ILE A 102 9.72 1.23 0.68
N SER A 103 11.05 1.19 0.81
CA SER A 103 11.91 0.61 -0.22
C SER A 103 12.04 -0.91 -0.05
N LYS A 104 12.04 -1.63 -1.15
CA LYS A 104 12.40 -3.05 -1.16
C LYS A 104 13.93 -3.17 -1.24
N PRO A 105 14.55 -4.11 -0.55
CA PRO A 105 13.97 -5.04 0.41
C PRO A 105 13.61 -4.36 1.73
N PHE A 106 12.60 -4.88 2.41
CA PHE A 106 12.12 -4.31 3.67
C PHE A 106 12.09 -5.38 4.76
N THR A 107 11.96 -4.92 6.01
CA THR A 107 11.89 -5.78 7.18
C THR A 107 10.62 -5.49 7.97
N ALA A 108 10.32 -6.37 8.94
CA ALA A 108 9.21 -6.12 9.85
C ALA A 108 9.42 -4.81 10.63
N ASP A 109 10.65 -4.49 10.98
CA ASP A 109 10.97 -3.23 11.67
C ASP A 109 10.64 -2.02 10.81
N ASN A 110 10.93 -2.08 9.49
CA ASN A 110 10.57 -1.01 8.56
C ASN A 110 9.05 -0.80 8.55
N PHE A 111 8.29 -1.89 8.54
CA PHE A 111 6.83 -1.81 8.56
C PHE A 111 6.35 -1.16 9.85
N GLN A 112 6.86 -1.59 11.00
CA GLN A 112 6.49 -0.99 12.28
C GLN A 112 6.79 0.49 12.32
N GLU A 113 7.96 0.88 11.85
CA GLU A 113 8.38 2.28 11.82
C GLU A 113 7.41 3.17 11.05
N HIS A 114 6.91 2.69 9.91
CA HIS A 114 6.01 3.46 9.05
C HIS A 114 4.54 3.31 9.39
N LEU A 115 4.13 2.14 9.86
CA LEU A 115 2.72 1.84 10.09
C LEU A 115 2.23 2.18 11.50
N ASP A 116 3.05 1.99 12.53
CA ASP A 116 2.63 2.26 13.89
C ASP A 116 2.12 3.70 14.10
N PRO A 117 2.79 4.74 13.57
CA PRO A 117 2.27 6.10 13.70
C PRO A 117 0.93 6.33 13.04
N ILE A 118 0.59 5.54 12.03
CA ILE A 118 -0.63 5.69 11.24
C ILE A 118 -1.77 4.86 11.81
N LEU A 119 -1.46 3.60 12.16
CA LEU A 119 -2.46 2.64 12.62
C LEU A 119 -2.59 2.59 14.13
N GLY A 120 -1.67 3.23 14.81
CA GLY A 120 -1.56 3.16 16.25
C GLY A 120 -0.98 1.83 16.68
N SER A 121 -0.08 1.86 17.64
CA SER A 121 0.39 0.64 18.27
C SER A 121 -0.54 0.32 19.42
N SER A 122 -1.08 -0.84 19.37
CA SER A 122 -1.91 -1.31 20.47
C SER A 122 -1.05 -2.04 21.48
#